data_d2b0841a8971084a9c1f0dc93d92ddd6
#
_entry.id   d2b0841a8971084a9c1f0dc93d92ddd6
#
_cell.length_a   1.000
_cell.length_b   1.000
_cell.length_c   1.000
_cell.angle_alpha   90.00
_cell.angle_beta   90.00
_cell.angle_gamma   90.00
#
_symmetry.space_group_name_H-M   'P 1'
#
loop_
_entity.id
_entity.type
_entity.pdbx_description
1 polymer ?
#
loop_
_entity_poly.entity_id
_entity_poly.type
_entity_poly.pdbx_seq_one_letter_code
_entity_poly.pdbx_strand_id
1 'polypeptide(L)'
;MVIQFINQQEMDKMNKRRKNMRVAKMLGKRITAFVMAALMVLSLSGITGMTVKAAEKDDTIKMQLQDTKKIECSAWIAYETKWSVTSGKDKVTLKNTNKKEVSVIADKTGTVTLKCKYKNYLFQWKTEKYTIKISKRTPVFEESISNLTYNGKVQTLNAKNFVKDGPKSGIVGTCDKEILNAGTYTYTITTPATDVYEAGSRTYTVTVNKAEAVIKEKPSATINHMSGKLRESHLNGGMAVAVNDENQELEGHFEWQSPDETLWFNTTGTAIFEDVDHHVVFVP
;
A
#
# COMPACT_ATOMS: atom_id res chain seq x y z
N MET A 1 7.44 -5.97 72.35
CA MET A 1 8.19 -5.40 71.23
C MET A 1 8.67 -6.54 70.34
N VAL A 2 7.96 -6.83 69.23
CA VAL A 2 8.29 -7.94 68.31
C VAL A 2 9.10 -7.38 67.16
N ILE A 3 10.39 -7.70 67.13
CA ILE A 3 11.29 -7.34 66.03
C ILE A 3 11.14 -8.42 64.97
N GLN A 4 10.49 -8.13 63.86
CA GLN A 4 10.44 -9.01 62.70
C GLN A 4 11.76 -8.95 61.91
N PHE A 5 12.53 -10.01 61.94
CA PHE A 5 13.70 -10.19 61.08
C PHE A 5 13.22 -10.43 59.65
N ILE A 6 13.46 -9.46 58.75
CA ILE A 6 13.26 -9.64 57.33
C ILE A 6 14.34 -10.59 56.82
N ASN A 7 13.94 -11.76 56.31
CA ASN A 7 14.80 -12.79 55.75
C ASN A 7 15.58 -12.22 54.52
N GLN A 8 16.85 -12.60 54.39
CA GLN A 8 17.73 -12.19 53.27
C GLN A 8 17.07 -12.43 51.90
N GLN A 9 16.27 -13.48 51.73
CA GLN A 9 15.52 -13.73 50.51
C GLN A 9 14.48 -12.66 50.16
N GLU A 10 13.84 -12.06 51.15
CA GLU A 10 12.88 -10.96 50.93
C GLU A 10 13.59 -9.68 50.56
N MET A 11 14.77 -9.42 51.13
CA MET A 11 15.65 -8.29 50.74
C MET A 11 16.09 -8.41 49.27
N ASP A 12 16.50 -9.60 48.85
CA ASP A 12 16.92 -9.86 47.47
C ASP A 12 15.76 -9.77 46.48
N LYS A 13 14.55 -10.22 46.85
CA LYS A 13 13.33 -10.03 46.07
C LYS A 13 12.99 -8.55 45.89
N MET A 14 13.09 -7.75 46.96
CA MET A 14 12.84 -6.30 46.89
C MET A 14 13.88 -5.58 46.03
N ASN A 15 15.14 -5.94 46.16
CA ASN A 15 16.22 -5.35 45.33
C ASN A 15 16.06 -5.71 43.85
N LYS A 16 15.66 -6.95 43.54
CA LYS A 16 15.34 -7.39 42.16
C LYS A 16 14.13 -6.61 41.59
N ARG A 17 13.08 -6.39 42.41
CA ARG A 17 11.92 -5.56 41.99
C ARG A 17 12.31 -4.11 41.75
N ARG A 18 13.16 -3.49 42.61
CA ARG A 18 13.68 -2.12 42.42
C ARG A 18 14.54 -2.00 41.16
N LYS A 19 15.38 -3.00 40.86
CA LYS A 19 16.23 -3.05 39.65
C LYS A 19 15.36 -3.18 38.40
N ASN A 20 14.32 -4.04 38.41
CA ASN A 20 13.39 -4.20 37.31
C ASN A 20 12.53 -2.94 37.07
N MET A 21 12.11 -2.23 38.14
CA MET A 21 11.39 -0.97 38.00
C MET A 21 12.30 0.14 37.42
N ARG A 22 13.58 0.19 37.73
CA ARG A 22 14.54 1.14 37.14
C ARG A 22 14.78 0.84 35.65
N VAL A 23 14.91 -0.44 35.29
CA VAL A 23 15.04 -0.89 33.89
C VAL A 23 13.77 -0.59 33.10
N ALA A 24 12.60 -0.87 33.66
CA ALA A 24 11.30 -0.54 33.04
C ALA A 24 11.11 0.97 32.85
N LYS A 25 11.59 1.80 33.80
CA LYS A 25 11.54 3.26 33.69
C LYS A 25 12.53 3.82 32.66
N MET A 26 13.69 3.16 32.48
CA MET A 26 14.66 3.52 31.41
C MET A 26 14.22 3.00 30.03
N LEU A 27 13.65 1.78 29.94
CA LEU A 27 13.03 1.28 28.71
C LEU A 27 11.84 2.14 28.30
N GLY A 28 10.99 2.54 29.25
CA GLY A 28 9.86 3.44 29.00
C GLY A 28 10.28 4.77 28.36
N LYS A 29 11.38 5.36 28.81
CA LYS A 29 11.94 6.60 28.20
C LYS A 29 12.55 6.39 26.81
N ARG A 30 13.09 5.19 26.50
CA ARG A 30 13.64 4.87 25.16
C ARG A 30 12.55 4.42 24.19
N ILE A 31 11.51 3.74 24.67
CA ILE A 31 10.36 3.33 23.88
C ILE A 31 9.51 4.55 23.47
N THR A 32 9.35 5.55 24.35
CA THR A 32 8.65 6.80 23.97
C THR A 32 9.39 7.58 22.87
N ALA A 33 10.73 7.57 22.85
CA ALA A 33 11.49 8.22 21.78
C ALA A 33 11.40 7.45 20.44
N PHE A 34 11.33 6.11 20.47
CA PHE A 34 11.20 5.27 19.27
C PHE A 34 9.76 5.22 18.72
N VAL A 35 8.75 5.25 19.60
CA VAL A 35 7.34 5.32 19.20
C VAL A 35 6.99 6.67 18.60
N MET A 36 7.64 7.75 19.03
CA MET A 36 7.49 9.08 18.42
C MET A 36 8.05 9.15 16.99
N ALA A 37 9.17 8.46 16.71
CA ALA A 37 9.70 8.39 15.34
C ALA A 37 8.87 7.47 14.41
N ALA A 38 8.24 6.43 14.94
CA ALA A 38 7.36 5.54 14.17
C ALA A 38 5.97 6.16 13.91
N LEU A 39 5.48 7.07 14.76
CA LEU A 39 4.21 7.78 14.56
C LEU A 39 4.27 8.86 13.47
N MET A 40 5.46 9.26 13.02
CA MET A 40 5.60 10.17 11.87
C MET A 40 5.38 9.47 10.51
N VAL A 41 5.42 8.14 10.45
CA VAL A 41 5.26 7.37 9.19
C VAL A 41 3.86 6.75 9.03
N LEU A 42 3.04 6.73 10.08
CA LEU A 42 1.69 6.14 10.08
C LEU A 42 0.57 7.18 10.02
N SER A 43 0.72 8.22 9.19
CA SER A 43 -0.40 9.10 8.83
C SER A 43 -1.22 8.55 7.66
N LEU A 44 -1.19 7.24 7.42
CA LEU A 44 -1.97 6.56 6.40
C LEU A 44 -3.15 5.85 7.05
N SER A 45 -4.32 6.22 6.57
CA SER A 45 -5.62 5.56 6.72
C SER A 45 -6.35 5.74 8.06
N GLY A 46 -7.45 6.44 7.98
CA GLY A 46 -8.75 6.26 8.64
C GLY A 46 -8.86 5.48 9.95
N ILE A 47 -7.96 5.65 10.92
CA ILE A 47 -8.18 5.12 12.26
C ILE A 47 -8.94 6.16 13.05
N THR A 48 -10.27 6.11 12.94
CA THR A 48 -11.18 6.79 13.85
C THR A 48 -11.00 6.19 15.24
N GLY A 49 -10.34 6.89 16.14
CA GLY A 49 -10.29 6.48 17.55
C GLY A 49 -8.97 6.60 18.30
N MET A 50 -7.91 7.12 17.71
CA MET A 50 -6.67 7.35 18.50
C MET A 50 -6.86 8.51 19.49
N THR A 51 -6.80 8.21 20.78
CA THR A 51 -6.72 9.20 21.83
C THR A 51 -5.29 9.76 21.90
N VAL A 52 -5.11 11.01 21.57
CA VAL A 52 -3.82 11.71 21.75
C VAL A 52 -3.75 12.22 23.19
N LYS A 53 -2.89 11.62 24.00
CA LYS A 53 -2.53 12.14 25.31
C LYS A 53 -1.55 13.29 25.09
N ALA A 54 -1.90 14.50 25.47
CA ALA A 54 -1.01 15.65 25.35
C ALA A 54 0.23 15.44 26.22
N ALA A 55 1.38 15.27 25.58
CA ALA A 55 2.67 15.37 26.22
C ALA A 55 3.04 16.87 26.33
N GLU A 56 3.77 17.22 27.38
CA GLU A 56 4.14 18.59 27.75
C GLU A 56 4.54 19.50 26.56
N LYS A 57 3.89 20.66 26.52
CA LYS A 57 4.38 21.97 26.11
C LYS A 57 5.09 22.07 24.75
N ASP A 58 4.33 22.19 23.71
CA ASP A 58 4.56 22.68 22.34
C ASP A 58 4.15 21.76 21.19
N ASP A 59 3.54 20.62 21.45
CA ASP A 59 3.13 19.71 20.36
C ASP A 59 1.85 20.21 19.70
N THR A 60 2.03 20.88 18.56
CA THR A 60 0.94 21.19 17.65
C THR A 60 0.26 19.91 17.18
N ILE A 61 -1.01 19.72 17.50
CA ILE A 61 -1.83 18.60 17.05
C ILE A 61 -2.14 18.81 15.56
N LYS A 62 -1.72 17.89 14.70
CA LYS A 62 -2.03 17.93 13.27
C LYS A 62 -3.30 17.12 13.00
N MET A 63 -4.19 17.70 12.21
CA MET A 63 -5.42 17.08 11.71
C MET A 63 -5.59 17.40 10.23
N GLN A 64 -6.34 16.55 9.53
CA GLN A 64 -6.81 16.84 8.18
C GLN A 64 -8.30 17.17 8.22
N LEU A 65 -8.81 17.82 7.19
CA LEU A 65 -10.24 18.08 7.07
C LEU A 65 -11.07 16.80 7.22
N GLN A 66 -12.20 16.90 7.89
CA GLN A 66 -13.13 15.80 8.21
C GLN A 66 -12.56 14.77 9.21
N ASP A 67 -11.33 14.94 9.70
CA ASP A 67 -10.83 14.10 10.79
C ASP A 67 -11.62 14.36 12.07
N THR A 68 -11.79 13.29 12.85
CA THR A 68 -12.25 13.38 14.24
C THR A 68 -11.16 12.88 15.15
N LYS A 69 -10.65 13.75 16.03
CA LYS A 69 -9.67 13.37 17.06
C LYS A 69 -10.21 13.59 18.45
N LYS A 70 -9.84 12.68 19.34
CA LYS A 70 -10.10 12.79 20.76
C LYS A 70 -8.88 13.39 21.44
N ILE A 71 -9.09 14.44 22.24
CA ILE A 71 -8.05 15.14 22.99
C ILE A 71 -8.42 15.05 24.46
N GLU A 72 -7.51 14.53 25.26
CA GLU A 72 -7.66 14.38 26.70
C GLU A 72 -6.85 15.45 27.42
N CYS A 73 -7.39 16.06 28.49
CA CYS A 73 -6.59 16.95 29.34
C CYS A 73 -5.48 16.15 30.07
N SER A 74 -4.35 16.78 30.31
CA SER A 74 -3.13 16.13 30.85
C SER A 74 -3.29 15.67 32.31
N ALA A 75 -4.28 16.15 33.02
CA ALA A 75 -4.52 15.81 34.40
C ALA A 75 -4.88 14.35 34.59
N TRP A 76 -4.23 13.67 35.51
CA TRP A 76 -4.60 12.31 35.90
C TRP A 76 -6.04 12.25 36.41
N ILE A 77 -6.42 13.18 37.30
CA ILE A 77 -7.80 13.37 37.78
C ILE A 77 -8.24 14.79 37.44
N ALA A 78 -9.32 14.92 36.68
CA ALA A 78 -9.94 16.17 36.30
C ALA A 78 -11.41 16.17 36.71
N TYR A 79 -11.77 17.05 37.63
CA TYR A 79 -13.15 17.35 37.99
C TYR A 79 -13.66 18.56 37.21
N GLU A 80 -14.93 18.61 36.91
CA GLU A 80 -15.59 19.79 36.28
C GLU A 80 -14.85 20.32 35.05
N THR A 81 -14.54 19.41 34.12
CA THR A 81 -13.84 19.76 32.89
C THR A 81 -14.72 20.59 31.95
N LYS A 82 -14.15 21.64 31.34
CA LYS A 82 -14.81 22.50 30.36
C LYS A 82 -13.88 22.85 29.20
N TRP A 83 -14.26 22.41 28.01
CA TRP A 83 -13.53 22.69 26.78
C TRP A 83 -14.17 23.86 26.03
N SER A 84 -13.36 24.70 25.41
CA SER A 84 -13.80 25.82 24.59
C SER A 84 -12.76 26.14 23.51
N VAL A 85 -13.21 26.67 22.38
CA VAL A 85 -12.33 27.21 21.34
C VAL A 85 -12.10 28.69 21.62
N THR A 86 -10.84 29.07 21.71
CA THR A 86 -10.45 30.49 21.95
C THR A 86 -10.06 31.22 20.65
N SER A 87 -9.61 30.46 19.61
CA SER A 87 -9.31 30.99 18.28
C SER A 87 -9.67 29.94 17.23
N GLY A 88 -10.19 30.35 16.06
CA GLY A 88 -10.59 29.45 14.98
C GLY A 88 -11.88 28.69 15.26
N LYS A 89 -12.87 29.32 15.90
CA LYS A 89 -14.14 28.69 16.31
C LYS A 89 -14.94 28.13 15.14
N ASP A 90 -14.82 28.72 13.96
CA ASP A 90 -15.51 28.30 12.72
C ASP A 90 -14.82 27.12 12.01
N LYS A 91 -13.68 26.65 12.53
CA LYS A 91 -12.86 25.62 11.90
C LYS A 91 -13.02 24.24 12.50
N VAL A 92 -13.66 24.14 13.66
CA VAL A 92 -13.88 22.88 14.37
C VAL A 92 -15.23 22.80 15.04
N THR A 93 -15.77 21.61 15.09
CA THR A 93 -16.91 21.25 15.93
C THR A 93 -16.45 20.43 17.12
N LEU A 94 -16.88 20.81 18.32
CA LEU A 94 -16.55 20.08 19.56
C LEU A 94 -17.73 19.24 20.03
N LYS A 95 -17.44 17.99 20.46
CA LYS A 95 -18.39 17.12 21.18
C LYS A 95 -17.79 16.74 22.53
N ASN A 96 -18.64 16.44 23.51
CA ASN A 96 -18.22 16.05 24.88
C ASN A 96 -17.42 17.13 25.63
N THR A 97 -17.78 18.39 25.48
CA THR A 97 -17.05 19.56 26.02
C THR A 97 -16.98 19.63 27.53
N ASN A 98 -17.75 18.82 28.25
CA ASN A 98 -17.79 18.71 29.71
C ASN A 98 -17.14 17.44 30.26
N LYS A 99 -16.48 16.67 29.40
CA LYS A 99 -15.76 15.45 29.78
C LYS A 99 -14.26 15.66 29.78
N LYS A 100 -13.52 14.80 30.45
CA LYS A 100 -12.06 14.79 30.45
C LYS A 100 -11.49 14.71 29.02
N GLU A 101 -12.18 13.99 28.13
CA GLU A 101 -11.86 13.84 26.73
C GLU A 101 -12.88 14.59 25.86
N VAL A 102 -12.38 15.46 24.99
CA VAL A 102 -13.18 16.17 23.97
C VAL A 102 -12.97 15.54 22.60
N SER A 103 -14.03 15.40 21.81
CA SER A 103 -13.92 15.03 20.40
C SER A 103 -13.92 16.30 19.54
N VAL A 104 -12.91 16.47 18.73
CA VAL A 104 -12.70 17.59 17.82
C VAL A 104 -12.89 17.11 16.40
N ILE A 105 -13.80 17.72 15.67
CA ILE A 105 -14.05 17.48 14.24
C ILE A 105 -13.46 18.65 13.46
N ALA A 106 -12.66 18.38 12.45
CA ALA A 106 -12.01 19.40 11.62
C ALA A 106 -12.94 19.80 10.44
N ASP A 107 -13.49 20.99 10.48
CA ASP A 107 -14.48 21.48 9.50
C ASP A 107 -13.83 22.37 8.42
N LYS A 108 -12.82 23.19 8.78
CA LYS A 108 -12.08 24.07 7.86
C LYS A 108 -10.58 24.08 8.16
N THR A 109 -9.79 24.34 7.15
CA THR A 109 -8.32 24.47 7.29
C THR A 109 -7.92 25.67 8.13
N GLY A 110 -6.75 25.56 8.75
CA GLY A 110 -6.12 26.64 9.52
C GLY A 110 -5.74 26.23 10.93
N THR A 111 -5.44 27.23 11.76
CA THR A 111 -5.02 27.01 13.14
C THR A 111 -6.19 27.23 14.09
N VAL A 112 -6.31 26.36 15.07
CA VAL A 112 -7.32 26.41 16.14
C VAL A 112 -6.62 26.35 17.49
N THR A 113 -7.07 27.15 18.45
CA THR A 113 -6.62 27.05 19.83
C THR A 113 -7.77 26.61 20.72
N LEU A 114 -7.61 25.43 21.33
CA LEU A 114 -8.50 24.92 22.35
C LEU A 114 -8.03 25.31 23.73
N LYS A 115 -8.96 25.53 24.61
CA LYS A 115 -8.75 25.76 26.05
C LYS A 115 -9.53 24.69 26.82
N CYS A 116 -8.80 23.93 27.65
CA CYS A 116 -9.38 23.05 28.66
C CYS A 116 -9.26 23.70 30.03
N LYS A 117 -10.37 23.92 30.70
CA LYS A 117 -10.41 24.37 32.11
C LYS A 117 -10.97 23.22 32.94
N TYR A 118 -10.24 22.84 34.02
CA TYR A 118 -10.65 21.73 34.88
C TYR A 118 -10.23 21.99 36.33
N LYS A 119 -10.87 21.32 37.29
CA LYS A 119 -10.41 21.26 38.69
C LYS A 119 -9.51 20.01 38.85
N ASN A 120 -8.32 20.23 39.42
CA ASN A 120 -7.42 19.12 39.77
C ASN A 120 -7.88 18.41 41.05
N TYR A 121 -7.13 17.39 41.52
CA TYR A 121 -7.44 16.65 42.77
C TYR A 121 -7.47 17.48 44.03
N LEU A 122 -6.86 18.71 44.02
CA LEU A 122 -6.93 19.67 45.09
C LEU A 122 -8.07 20.69 44.94
N PHE A 123 -9.03 20.41 44.01
CA PHE A 123 -10.15 21.30 43.69
C PHE A 123 -9.74 22.69 43.18
N GLN A 124 -8.48 22.85 42.75
CA GLN A 124 -8.00 24.10 42.17
C GLN A 124 -8.28 24.11 40.66
N TRP A 125 -8.68 25.28 40.14
CA TRP A 125 -8.85 25.48 38.73
C TRP A 125 -7.50 25.50 38.01
N LYS A 126 -7.35 24.72 36.99
CA LYS A 126 -6.22 24.68 36.06
C LYS A 126 -6.72 24.95 34.64
N THR A 127 -5.83 25.43 33.80
CA THR A 127 -6.14 25.71 32.39
C THR A 127 -5.00 25.20 31.53
N GLU A 128 -5.34 24.48 30.48
CA GLU A 128 -4.43 23.99 29.42
C GLU A 128 -4.87 24.56 28.08
N LYS A 129 -3.92 24.79 27.20
CA LYS A 129 -4.14 25.23 25.83
C LYS A 129 -3.53 24.22 24.88
N TYR A 130 -4.24 23.95 23.79
CA TYR A 130 -3.83 23.04 22.73
C TYR A 130 -3.93 23.77 21.40
N THR A 131 -2.86 23.68 20.61
CA THR A 131 -2.84 24.24 19.25
C THR A 131 -3.10 23.10 18.27
N ILE A 132 -4.07 23.27 17.37
CA ILE A 132 -4.39 22.33 16.32
C ILE A 132 -4.13 23.01 14.98
N LYS A 133 -3.39 22.34 14.08
CA LYS A 133 -3.23 22.76 12.68
C LYS A 133 -4.03 21.80 11.80
N ILE A 134 -4.96 22.35 11.04
CA ILE A 134 -5.83 21.60 10.13
C ILE A 134 -5.39 21.90 8.70
N SER A 135 -5.03 20.86 7.96
CA SER A 135 -4.68 20.90 6.53
C SER A 135 -5.77 20.23 5.69
N LYS A 136 -5.71 20.42 4.38
CA LYS A 136 -6.44 19.58 3.44
C LYS A 136 -5.99 18.12 3.58
N ARG A 137 -6.81 17.20 3.10
CA ARG A 137 -6.47 15.77 3.05
C ARG A 137 -5.50 15.52 1.90
N THR A 138 -4.54 14.65 2.14
CA THR A 138 -3.66 14.15 1.08
C THR A 138 -4.33 12.93 0.44
N PRO A 139 -4.46 12.87 -0.89
CA PRO A 139 -4.99 11.69 -1.55
C PRO A 139 -4.17 10.44 -1.26
N VAL A 140 -4.85 9.31 -1.07
CA VAL A 140 -4.24 8.00 -0.82
C VAL A 140 -4.49 7.11 -2.02
N PHE A 141 -3.42 6.55 -2.57
CA PHE A 141 -3.46 5.68 -3.74
C PHE A 141 -3.24 4.22 -3.34
N GLU A 142 -3.62 3.29 -4.21
CA GLU A 142 -3.26 1.88 -4.07
C GLU A 142 -1.72 1.72 -4.07
N GLU A 143 -1.22 0.65 -3.45
CA GLU A 143 0.22 0.42 -3.38
C GLU A 143 0.80 -0.04 -4.71
N SER A 144 0.06 -0.84 -5.46
CA SER A 144 0.44 -1.41 -6.75
C SER A 144 -0.76 -1.58 -7.66
N ILE A 145 -0.50 -1.77 -8.95
CA ILE A 145 -1.46 -2.21 -9.96
C ILE A 145 -1.12 -3.66 -10.29
N SER A 146 -2.13 -4.53 -10.36
CA SER A 146 -1.95 -5.93 -10.74
C SER A 146 -1.44 -6.03 -12.18
N ASN A 147 -0.60 -7.03 -12.43
CA ASN A 147 -0.15 -7.34 -13.78
C ASN A 147 -1.34 -7.68 -14.69
N LEU A 148 -1.24 -7.24 -15.92
CA LEU A 148 -2.14 -7.59 -16.99
C LEU A 148 -1.59 -8.79 -17.77
N THR A 149 -2.42 -9.41 -18.60
CA THR A 149 -2.00 -10.43 -19.56
C THR A 149 -2.34 -9.93 -20.95
N TYR A 150 -1.45 -10.13 -21.89
CA TYR A 150 -1.65 -9.80 -23.30
C TYR A 150 -2.94 -10.44 -23.81
N ASN A 151 -3.75 -9.65 -24.52
CA ASN A 151 -5.03 -10.08 -25.05
C ASN A 151 -5.29 -9.62 -26.50
N GLY A 152 -4.23 -9.17 -27.21
CA GLY A 152 -4.32 -8.70 -28.60
C GLY A 152 -5.07 -7.39 -28.80
N LYS A 153 -5.52 -6.74 -27.74
CA LYS A 153 -6.29 -5.49 -27.79
C LYS A 153 -5.67 -4.45 -26.87
N VAL A 154 -5.89 -3.19 -27.21
CA VAL A 154 -5.52 -2.09 -26.34
C VAL A 154 -6.26 -2.20 -25.02
N GLN A 155 -5.49 -2.24 -23.92
CA GLN A 155 -6.02 -2.32 -22.57
C GLN A 155 -6.02 -0.94 -21.91
N THR A 156 -7.09 -0.64 -21.20
CA THR A 156 -7.24 0.63 -20.50
C THR A 156 -7.38 0.42 -19.01
N LEU A 157 -6.74 1.29 -18.22
CA LEU A 157 -6.82 1.28 -16.77
C LEU A 157 -7.73 2.42 -16.30
N ASN A 158 -8.68 2.11 -15.42
CA ASN A 158 -9.49 3.14 -14.81
C ASN A 158 -8.78 3.71 -13.58
N ALA A 159 -8.24 4.92 -13.70
CA ALA A 159 -7.50 5.60 -12.63
C ALA A 159 -8.26 5.70 -11.30
N LYS A 160 -9.59 5.79 -11.34
CA LYS A 160 -10.42 5.88 -10.12
C LYS A 160 -10.29 4.66 -9.22
N ASN A 161 -10.05 3.49 -9.80
CA ASN A 161 -9.95 2.23 -9.06
C ASN A 161 -8.68 2.17 -8.19
N PHE A 162 -7.71 3.04 -8.44
CA PHE A 162 -6.44 3.07 -7.74
C PHE A 162 -6.30 4.24 -6.75
N VAL A 163 -7.39 4.96 -6.49
CA VAL A 163 -7.47 6.01 -5.47
C VAL A 163 -8.32 5.52 -4.30
N LYS A 164 -7.67 5.18 -3.18
CA LYS A 164 -8.33 4.69 -1.94
C LYS A 164 -9.11 5.79 -1.25
N ASP A 165 -8.49 6.95 -1.11
CA ASP A 165 -9.10 8.14 -0.50
C ASP A 165 -8.67 9.36 -1.31
N GLY A 166 -9.65 10.13 -1.79
CA GLY A 166 -9.36 11.26 -2.65
C GLY A 166 -10.62 11.90 -3.25
N PRO A 167 -10.43 12.86 -4.16
CA PRO A 167 -11.50 13.47 -4.91
C PRO A 167 -12.34 12.43 -5.65
N LYS A 168 -13.65 12.68 -5.82
CA LYS A 168 -14.54 11.76 -6.55
C LYS A 168 -14.58 12.02 -8.05
N SER A 169 -14.03 13.16 -8.51
CA SER A 169 -14.02 13.58 -9.91
C SER A 169 -12.69 14.24 -10.28
N GLY A 170 -12.42 14.35 -11.57
CA GLY A 170 -11.19 14.97 -12.08
C GLY A 170 -9.94 14.10 -11.93
N ILE A 171 -10.10 12.81 -11.60
CA ILE A 171 -8.98 11.85 -11.55
C ILE A 171 -8.61 11.51 -12.99
N VAL A 172 -7.34 11.66 -13.32
CA VAL A 172 -6.78 11.38 -14.66
C VAL A 172 -5.69 10.33 -14.53
N GLY A 173 -5.75 9.33 -15.40
CA GLY A 173 -4.67 8.36 -15.60
C GLY A 173 -4.03 8.58 -16.96
N THR A 174 -2.72 8.62 -17.02
CA THR A 174 -1.93 8.74 -18.24
C THR A 174 -0.90 7.62 -18.31
N CYS A 175 -0.76 7.01 -19.48
CA CYS A 175 0.28 6.02 -19.74
C CYS A 175 1.33 6.64 -20.67
N ASP A 176 2.59 6.24 -20.53
CA ASP A 176 3.69 6.66 -21.39
C ASP A 176 3.49 6.25 -22.86
N LYS A 177 2.80 5.13 -23.07
CA LYS A 177 2.43 4.59 -24.38
C LYS A 177 1.17 3.74 -24.28
N GLU A 178 0.60 3.38 -25.42
CA GLU A 178 -0.57 2.52 -25.48
C GLU A 178 -0.27 1.12 -24.92
N ILE A 179 -1.12 0.62 -24.03
CA ILE A 179 -0.95 -0.70 -23.39
C ILE A 179 -1.51 -1.75 -24.35
N LEU A 180 -0.70 -2.23 -25.26
CA LEU A 180 -1.08 -3.24 -26.26
C LEU A 180 -0.24 -4.51 -26.08
N ASN A 181 1.08 -4.42 -26.20
CA ASN A 181 1.98 -5.56 -26.22
C ASN A 181 2.43 -6.01 -24.82
N ALA A 182 2.94 -7.22 -24.71
CA ALA A 182 3.63 -7.66 -23.50
C ALA A 182 4.86 -6.78 -23.23
N GLY A 183 5.06 -6.42 -21.96
CA GLY A 183 6.13 -5.50 -21.56
C GLY A 183 5.79 -4.69 -20.34
N THR A 184 6.57 -3.65 -20.10
CA THR A 184 6.39 -2.73 -18.98
C THR A 184 5.97 -1.35 -19.47
N TYR A 185 5.09 -0.72 -18.71
CA TYR A 185 4.47 0.57 -18.98
C TYR A 185 4.54 1.44 -17.73
N THR A 186 4.64 2.75 -17.93
CA THR A 186 4.60 3.73 -16.86
C THR A 186 3.22 4.39 -16.83
N TYR A 187 2.45 4.12 -15.77
CA TYR A 187 1.11 4.67 -15.61
C TYR A 187 1.08 5.67 -14.48
N THR A 188 0.74 6.92 -14.76
CA THR A 188 0.68 8.00 -13.77
C THR A 188 -0.76 8.40 -13.53
N ILE A 189 -1.16 8.42 -12.27
CA ILE A 189 -2.46 8.87 -11.81
C ILE A 189 -2.30 10.22 -11.14
N THR A 190 -3.14 11.18 -11.51
CA THR A 190 -3.22 12.51 -10.91
C THR A 190 -4.61 12.78 -10.38
N THR A 191 -4.67 13.45 -9.24
CA THR A 191 -5.91 13.92 -8.63
C THR A 191 -5.86 15.43 -8.49
N PRO A 192 -6.96 16.15 -8.79
CA PRO A 192 -7.01 17.61 -8.66
C PRO A 192 -7.09 18.03 -7.20
N ALA A 193 -6.67 19.26 -6.91
CA ALA A 193 -7.00 19.91 -5.66
C ALA A 193 -8.50 20.21 -5.58
N THR A 194 -9.08 20.04 -4.39
CA THR A 194 -10.47 20.40 -4.08
C THR A 194 -10.52 21.20 -2.78
N ASP A 195 -11.70 21.52 -2.30
CA ASP A 195 -11.84 22.16 -0.97
C ASP A 195 -11.36 21.24 0.16
N VAL A 196 -11.48 19.92 -0.02
CA VAL A 196 -11.14 18.92 0.99
C VAL A 196 -9.76 18.32 0.78
N TYR A 197 -9.35 18.09 -0.48
CA TYR A 197 -8.10 17.41 -0.83
C TYR A 197 -7.07 18.36 -1.45
N GLU A 198 -5.80 18.09 -1.18
CA GLU A 198 -4.69 18.62 -1.98
C GLU A 198 -4.62 17.89 -3.32
N ALA A 199 -3.93 18.49 -4.31
CA ALA A 199 -3.58 17.76 -5.52
C ALA A 199 -2.62 16.61 -5.16
N GLY A 200 -2.75 15.49 -5.86
CA GLY A 200 -1.86 14.34 -5.67
C GLY A 200 -1.46 13.70 -6.99
N SER A 201 -0.35 12.99 -6.98
CA SER A 201 0.11 12.21 -8.12
C SER A 201 0.83 10.96 -7.63
N ARG A 202 0.65 9.86 -8.36
CA ARG A 202 1.40 8.62 -8.13
C ARG A 202 1.66 7.92 -9.47
N THR A 203 2.89 7.45 -9.63
CA THR A 203 3.33 6.71 -10.80
C THR A 203 3.50 5.23 -10.45
N TYR A 204 3.08 4.37 -11.37
CA TYR A 204 3.14 2.92 -11.26
C TYR A 204 3.88 2.34 -12.45
N THR A 205 4.56 1.24 -12.23
CA THR A 205 4.99 0.32 -13.27
C THR A 205 3.90 -0.73 -13.47
N VAL A 206 3.35 -0.83 -14.67
CA VAL A 206 2.35 -1.82 -15.06
C VAL A 206 3.03 -2.83 -15.96
N THR A 207 2.95 -4.10 -15.62
CA THR A 207 3.50 -5.20 -16.43
C THR A 207 2.37 -5.90 -17.16
N VAL A 208 2.51 -6.05 -18.47
CA VAL A 208 1.69 -6.93 -19.28
C VAL A 208 2.49 -8.19 -19.56
N ASN A 209 2.07 -9.29 -18.98
CA ASN A 209 2.67 -10.60 -19.20
C ASN A 209 2.31 -11.11 -20.60
N LYS A 210 3.19 -11.93 -21.19
CA LYS A 210 2.83 -12.69 -22.39
C LYS A 210 1.63 -13.59 -22.09
N ALA A 211 0.76 -13.79 -23.07
CA ALA A 211 -0.29 -14.79 -22.97
C ALA A 211 0.32 -16.18 -23.11
N GLU A 212 -0.24 -17.17 -22.43
CA GLU A 212 0.03 -18.58 -22.72
C GLU A 212 -0.63 -18.92 -24.05
N ALA A 213 0.13 -19.60 -24.93
CA ALA A 213 -0.30 -19.97 -26.25
C ALA A 213 -0.76 -21.43 -26.28
N VAL A 214 -1.85 -21.67 -27.00
CA VAL A 214 -2.30 -23.03 -27.38
C VAL A 214 -2.26 -23.12 -28.89
N ILE A 215 -1.69 -24.20 -29.41
CA ILE A 215 -1.68 -24.48 -30.85
C ILE A 215 -3.08 -24.96 -31.22
N LYS A 216 -3.83 -24.12 -31.94
CA LYS A 216 -5.17 -24.44 -32.46
C LYS A 216 -5.10 -25.21 -33.76
N GLU A 217 -4.18 -24.81 -34.62
CA GLU A 217 -3.91 -25.50 -35.89
C GLU A 217 -2.41 -25.79 -35.95
N LYS A 218 -2.08 -27.06 -36.24
CA LYS A 218 -0.68 -27.49 -36.42
C LYS A 218 -0.15 -26.97 -37.75
N PRO A 219 1.10 -26.44 -37.80
CA PRO A 219 1.72 -26.13 -39.08
C PRO A 219 1.95 -27.41 -39.92
N SER A 220 1.88 -27.30 -41.23
CA SER A 220 2.34 -28.33 -42.15
C SER A 220 3.84 -28.12 -42.43
N ALA A 221 4.51 -29.21 -42.79
CA ALA A 221 5.95 -29.14 -43.08
C ALA A 221 6.20 -29.47 -44.55
N THR A 222 7.03 -28.67 -45.21
CA THR A 222 7.65 -29.04 -46.49
C THR A 222 9.08 -29.45 -46.20
N ILE A 223 9.28 -30.77 -46.28
CA ILE A 223 10.57 -31.38 -45.91
C ILE A 223 11.57 -31.24 -47.05
N ASN A 224 12.77 -30.74 -46.71
CA ASN A 224 13.88 -30.71 -47.66
C ASN A 224 14.66 -32.02 -47.61
N HIS A 225 14.30 -32.94 -48.47
CA HIS A 225 14.88 -34.28 -48.56
C HIS A 225 16.38 -34.28 -48.95
N MET A 226 16.89 -33.19 -49.50
CA MET A 226 18.30 -33.12 -49.94
C MET A 226 19.25 -32.78 -48.80
N SER A 227 18.79 -32.04 -47.78
CA SER A 227 19.65 -31.60 -46.69
C SER A 227 19.76 -32.58 -45.56
N GLY A 228 18.72 -33.40 -45.35
CA GLY A 228 18.67 -34.35 -44.25
C GLY A 228 18.49 -33.76 -42.87
N LYS A 229 18.26 -32.46 -42.73
CA LYS A 229 18.07 -31.76 -41.45
C LYS A 229 16.77 -30.95 -41.42
N LEU A 230 16.11 -30.95 -40.24
CA LEU A 230 14.86 -30.22 -40.03
C LEU A 230 14.95 -28.74 -40.29
N ARG A 231 16.05 -28.09 -39.90
CA ARG A 231 16.21 -26.63 -40.05
C ARG A 231 16.16 -26.14 -41.50
N GLU A 232 16.40 -27.02 -42.45
CA GLU A 232 16.34 -26.67 -43.88
C GLU A 232 14.98 -27.03 -44.51
N SER A 233 14.05 -27.50 -43.68
CA SER A 233 12.66 -27.77 -44.05
C SER A 233 11.80 -26.58 -43.58
N HIS A 234 10.76 -26.25 -44.38
CA HIS A 234 9.91 -25.13 -44.10
C HIS A 234 8.65 -25.54 -43.37
N LEU A 235 8.27 -24.78 -42.33
CA LEU A 235 6.96 -24.86 -41.69
C LEU A 235 6.01 -23.88 -42.37
N ASN A 236 4.80 -24.32 -42.72
CA ASN A 236 3.80 -23.51 -43.39
C ASN A 236 2.49 -23.52 -42.62
N GLY A 237 1.88 -22.36 -42.48
CA GLY A 237 0.62 -22.20 -41.77
C GLY A 237 0.75 -22.49 -40.28
N GLY A 238 -0.33 -23.02 -39.70
CA GLY A 238 -0.46 -23.17 -38.26
C GLY A 238 -1.07 -21.94 -37.61
N MET A 239 -1.73 -22.14 -36.49
CA MET A 239 -2.37 -21.05 -35.72
C MET A 239 -2.18 -21.32 -34.23
N ALA A 240 -1.74 -20.30 -33.50
CA ALA A 240 -1.74 -20.30 -32.05
C ALA A 240 -2.73 -19.25 -31.52
N VAL A 241 -3.43 -19.60 -30.47
CA VAL A 241 -4.42 -18.74 -29.83
C VAL A 241 -4.09 -18.58 -28.34
N ALA A 242 -4.63 -17.53 -27.71
CA ALA A 242 -4.48 -17.36 -26.28
C ALA A 242 -5.26 -18.45 -25.53
N VAL A 243 -4.68 -19.01 -24.46
CA VAL A 243 -5.29 -20.10 -23.68
C VAL A 243 -6.66 -19.72 -23.09
N ASN A 244 -6.87 -18.44 -22.84
CA ASN A 244 -8.10 -17.90 -22.24
C ASN A 244 -9.09 -17.29 -23.25
N ASP A 245 -8.75 -17.24 -24.54
CA ASP A 245 -9.63 -16.78 -25.63
C ASP A 245 -9.26 -17.48 -26.94
N GLU A 246 -9.97 -18.53 -27.28
CA GLU A 246 -9.74 -19.34 -28.50
C GLU A 246 -9.97 -18.56 -29.81
N ASN A 247 -10.60 -17.40 -29.76
CA ASN A 247 -10.80 -16.52 -30.92
C ASN A 247 -9.69 -15.51 -31.08
N GLN A 248 -8.80 -15.39 -30.09
CA GLN A 248 -7.67 -14.49 -30.14
C GLN A 248 -6.45 -15.20 -30.74
N GLU A 249 -6.20 -14.98 -32.02
CA GLU A 249 -4.97 -15.39 -32.66
C GLU A 249 -3.78 -14.58 -32.10
N LEU A 250 -2.69 -15.31 -31.86
CA LEU A 250 -1.44 -14.70 -31.39
C LEU A 250 -0.51 -14.51 -32.58
N GLU A 251 0.04 -13.31 -32.71
CA GLU A 251 1.11 -13.04 -33.67
C GLU A 251 2.37 -13.79 -33.27
N GLY A 252 3.02 -14.41 -34.26
CA GLY A 252 4.24 -15.19 -34.06
C GLY A 252 4.50 -16.14 -35.22
N HIS A 253 5.41 -17.07 -35.03
CA HIS A 253 5.78 -18.05 -36.02
C HIS A 253 6.10 -19.40 -35.34
N PHE A 254 6.12 -20.45 -36.16
CA PHE A 254 6.48 -21.79 -35.71
C PHE A 254 7.93 -22.09 -36.03
N GLU A 255 8.64 -22.69 -35.11
CA GLU A 255 10.00 -23.15 -35.26
C GLU A 255 10.14 -24.65 -34.89
N TRP A 256 11.13 -25.31 -35.46
CA TRP A 256 11.47 -26.67 -35.04
C TRP A 256 12.09 -26.63 -33.65
N GLN A 257 11.61 -27.49 -32.75
CA GLN A 257 12.19 -27.62 -31.41
C GLN A 257 13.61 -28.17 -31.44
N SER A 258 13.87 -29.09 -32.40
CA SER A 258 15.17 -29.74 -32.61
C SER A 258 15.62 -29.54 -34.09
N PRO A 259 16.07 -28.33 -34.46
CA PRO A 259 16.38 -27.98 -35.84
C PRO A 259 17.51 -28.80 -36.48
N ASP A 260 18.43 -29.31 -35.64
CA ASP A 260 19.58 -30.12 -36.10
C ASP A 260 19.29 -31.62 -36.19
N GLU A 261 18.05 -32.04 -35.88
CA GLU A 261 17.64 -33.42 -35.99
C GLU A 261 17.71 -33.92 -37.46
N THR A 262 18.20 -35.16 -37.62
CA THR A 262 18.34 -35.77 -38.93
C THR A 262 17.04 -36.47 -39.34
N LEU A 263 16.63 -36.27 -40.57
CA LEU A 263 15.36 -36.77 -41.11
C LEU A 263 15.41 -38.23 -41.58
N TRP A 264 16.58 -38.74 -41.95
CA TRP A 264 16.67 -39.99 -42.72
C TRP A 264 17.52 -41.08 -42.06
N PHE A 265 18.39 -40.73 -41.14
CA PHE A 265 19.30 -41.67 -40.53
C PHE A 265 19.27 -41.54 -39.01
N ASN A 266 19.22 -42.71 -38.36
CA ASN A 266 19.46 -42.73 -36.92
C ASN A 266 20.95 -42.47 -36.63
N THR A 267 21.28 -42.37 -35.35
CA THR A 267 22.66 -42.11 -34.88
C THR A 267 23.67 -43.19 -35.32
N THR A 268 23.23 -44.34 -35.80
CA THR A 268 24.03 -45.46 -36.31
C THR A 268 24.15 -45.45 -37.82
N GLY A 269 23.58 -44.46 -38.52
CA GLY A 269 23.59 -44.34 -39.97
C GLY A 269 22.62 -45.24 -40.72
N THR A 270 21.64 -45.82 -40.03
CA THR A 270 20.56 -46.62 -40.65
C THR A 270 19.44 -45.73 -41.12
N ALA A 271 18.94 -45.93 -42.36
CA ALA A 271 17.84 -45.15 -42.90
C ALA A 271 16.55 -45.38 -42.09
N ILE A 272 15.85 -44.30 -41.77
CA ILE A 272 14.56 -44.30 -41.07
C ILE A 272 13.47 -44.23 -42.14
N PHE A 273 12.64 -45.25 -42.22
CA PHE A 273 11.51 -45.33 -43.14
C PHE A 273 10.15 -45.29 -42.42
N GLU A 274 10.17 -45.01 -41.13
CA GLU A 274 8.97 -44.89 -40.30
C GLU A 274 8.56 -43.42 -40.15
N ASP A 275 7.26 -43.19 -40.00
CA ASP A 275 6.72 -41.86 -39.64
C ASP A 275 7.28 -41.46 -38.27
N VAL A 276 8.04 -40.38 -38.22
CA VAL A 276 8.59 -39.85 -37.00
C VAL A 276 7.93 -38.52 -36.68
N ASP A 277 7.39 -38.41 -35.48
CA ASP A 277 6.84 -37.15 -34.97
C ASP A 277 7.97 -36.17 -34.63
N HIS A 278 7.93 -35.02 -35.27
CA HIS A 278 8.83 -33.89 -34.95
C HIS A 278 8.09 -32.80 -34.18
N HIS A 279 8.75 -32.26 -33.20
CA HIS A 279 8.14 -31.24 -32.36
C HIS A 279 8.42 -29.83 -32.89
N VAL A 280 7.39 -28.99 -32.82
CA VAL A 280 7.46 -27.58 -33.16
C VAL A 280 7.11 -26.74 -31.94
N VAL A 281 7.67 -25.57 -31.87
CA VAL A 281 7.36 -24.56 -30.85
C VAL A 281 6.79 -23.32 -31.53
N PHE A 282 5.83 -22.67 -30.87
CA PHE A 282 5.34 -21.38 -31.30
C PHE A 282 6.15 -20.30 -30.60
N VAL A 283 6.68 -19.36 -31.38
CA VAL A 283 7.46 -18.19 -30.90
C VAL A 283 6.60 -16.95 -31.13
N PRO A 284 6.03 -16.34 -30.05
CA PRO A 284 5.21 -15.15 -30.11
C PRO A 284 6.04 -13.88 -30.30
#